data_180a5b728ded503adab494c0f7719104
#
_entry.id   180a5b728ded503adab494c0f7719104
#
_cell.length_a   1.000
_cell.length_b   1.000
_cell.length_c   1.000
_cell.angle_alpha   90.00
_cell.angle_beta   90.00
_cell.angle_gamma   90.00
#
_symmetry.space_group_name_H-M   'P 1'
#
loop_
_entity.id
_entity.type
_entity.pdbx_description
1 polymer ?
#
loop_
_entity_poly.entity_id
_entity_poly.type
_entity_poly.pdbx_seq_one_letter_code
_entity_poly.pdbx_strand_id
1 'polypeptide(L)'
;MTGLLRFTACCATISGLLASNIVYAQSDTFISLIEPSAKNELWLNPGMVTYHFQTDQNLNGGNWGAGAEYRFSSVSSLTAGRFYNSNNAYSNYAGIYYQPLAIGPIKVGAVIGGFSGYSSTNNGGWFPAAVPALTWEGDWVGANVFIIPTIGDRVHGGISLQLKFKVFS
;
A
#
# COMPACT_ATOMS: atom_id res chain seq x y z
N MET A 1 -37.95 -79.71 -34.15
CA MET A 1 -36.91 -78.85 -34.74
C MET A 1 -36.95 -77.55 -34.03
N THR A 2 -35.99 -77.35 -33.25
CA THR A 2 -35.85 -76.35 -32.20
C THR A 2 -35.31 -75.00 -32.78
N GLY A 3 -36.08 -73.94 -32.61
CA GLY A 3 -35.70 -72.55 -32.90
C GLY A 3 -35.39 -71.78 -31.63
N LEU A 4 -34.09 -71.46 -31.40
CA LEU A 4 -33.59 -70.76 -30.24
C LEU A 4 -33.73 -69.24 -30.48
N LEU A 5 -34.61 -68.57 -29.72
CA LEU A 5 -34.68 -67.11 -29.66
C LEU A 5 -33.53 -66.57 -28.77
N ARG A 6 -32.63 -65.80 -29.32
CA ARG A 6 -31.64 -65.06 -28.59
C ARG A 6 -32.20 -63.69 -28.21
N PHE A 7 -32.42 -63.42 -26.93
CA PHE A 7 -32.67 -62.11 -26.40
C PHE A 7 -31.33 -61.40 -26.20
N THR A 8 -31.11 -60.30 -26.94
CA THR A 8 -29.97 -59.42 -26.71
C THR A 8 -30.41 -58.31 -25.78
N ALA A 9 -29.96 -58.37 -24.55
CA ALA A 9 -30.18 -57.28 -23.57
C ALA A 9 -29.26 -56.11 -23.89
N CYS A 10 -29.84 -54.96 -24.25
CA CYS A 10 -29.15 -53.70 -24.46
C CYS A 10 -29.08 -52.99 -23.11
N CYS A 11 -27.93 -53.09 -22.41
CA CYS A 11 -27.62 -52.27 -21.23
C CYS A 11 -27.21 -50.88 -21.69
N ALA A 12 -28.09 -49.92 -21.65
CA ALA A 12 -27.78 -48.52 -21.77
C ALA A 12 -27.29 -47.98 -20.40
N THR A 13 -25.96 -47.80 -20.26
CA THR A 13 -25.38 -47.13 -19.09
C THR A 13 -25.53 -45.63 -19.29
N ILE A 14 -26.46 -45.02 -18.54
CA ILE A 14 -26.59 -43.56 -18.43
C ILE A 14 -25.54 -43.10 -17.45
N SER A 15 -24.36 -42.68 -17.94
CA SER A 15 -23.35 -41.96 -17.14
C SER A 15 -23.80 -40.51 -17.02
N GLY A 16 -24.57 -40.22 -15.98
CA GLY A 16 -24.87 -38.83 -15.60
C GLY A 16 -23.63 -38.15 -15.05
N LEU A 17 -22.99 -37.27 -15.84
CA LEU A 17 -22.01 -36.32 -15.32
C LEU A 17 -22.79 -35.29 -14.47
N LEU A 18 -22.74 -35.44 -13.16
CA LEU A 18 -23.04 -34.37 -12.22
C LEU A 18 -21.86 -33.40 -12.25
N ALA A 19 -21.88 -32.44 -13.17
CA ALA A 19 -21.06 -31.24 -13.09
C ALA A 19 -21.58 -30.41 -11.91
N SER A 20 -20.99 -30.64 -10.73
CA SER A 20 -21.17 -29.74 -9.60
C SER A 20 -20.54 -28.40 -9.95
N ASN A 21 -21.36 -27.45 -10.35
CA ASN A 21 -20.95 -26.04 -10.40
C ASN A 21 -20.67 -25.62 -8.97
N ILE A 22 -19.40 -25.65 -8.59
CA ILE A 22 -18.94 -24.99 -7.36
C ILE A 22 -19.05 -23.50 -7.65
N VAL A 23 -20.16 -22.90 -7.28
CA VAL A 23 -20.30 -21.46 -7.20
C VAL A 23 -19.38 -21.05 -6.05
N TYR A 24 -18.19 -20.58 -6.38
CA TYR A 24 -17.39 -19.82 -5.43
C TYR A 24 -18.21 -18.58 -5.11
N ALA A 25 -18.87 -18.56 -3.95
CA ALA A 25 -19.38 -17.33 -3.39
C ALA A 25 -18.16 -16.40 -3.27
N GLN A 26 -18.12 -15.36 -4.08
CA GLN A 26 -17.15 -14.28 -3.96
C GLN A 26 -17.48 -13.68 -2.59
N SER A 27 -16.71 -14.06 -1.57
CA SER A 27 -16.79 -13.41 -0.27
C SER A 27 -16.39 -11.96 -0.54
N ASP A 28 -17.30 -11.02 -0.34
CA ASP A 28 -16.99 -9.59 -0.27
C ASP A 28 -16.08 -9.37 0.93
N THR A 29 -14.83 -9.80 0.78
CA THR A 29 -13.83 -9.62 1.81
C THR A 29 -13.45 -8.16 1.73
N PHE A 30 -13.84 -7.39 2.73
CA PHE A 30 -13.52 -5.96 2.87
C PHE A 30 -12.00 -5.71 2.76
N ILE A 31 -11.19 -6.72 3.08
CA ILE A 31 -9.73 -6.73 2.95
C ILE A 31 -9.34 -7.76 1.89
N SER A 32 -8.57 -7.36 0.90
CA SER A 32 -8.07 -8.24 -0.17
C SER A 32 -6.56 -8.07 -0.39
N LEU A 33 -5.94 -9.11 -0.99
CA LEU A 33 -4.59 -9.00 -1.52
C LEU A 33 -4.66 -8.34 -2.90
N ILE A 34 -3.74 -7.42 -3.14
CA ILE A 34 -3.57 -6.79 -4.45
C ILE A 34 -2.65 -7.68 -5.29
N GLU A 35 -3.15 -8.16 -6.43
CA GLU A 35 -2.31 -8.86 -7.40
C GLU A 35 -1.26 -7.91 -7.99
N PRO A 36 0.04 -8.24 -7.91
CA PRO A 36 1.08 -7.42 -8.49
C PRO A 36 0.94 -7.30 -10.01
N SER A 37 0.85 -6.09 -10.51
CA SER A 37 0.85 -5.79 -11.94
C SER A 37 1.80 -4.64 -12.24
N ALA A 38 2.42 -4.64 -13.42
CA ALA A 38 3.33 -3.57 -13.82
C ALA A 38 2.59 -2.24 -13.94
N LYS A 39 3.25 -1.19 -13.47
CA LYS A 39 2.83 0.20 -13.55
C LYS A 39 3.98 1.05 -14.06
N ASN A 40 3.68 2.24 -14.55
CA ASN A 40 4.67 3.20 -14.99
C ASN A 40 4.13 4.61 -14.69
N GLU A 41 4.02 4.95 -13.42
CA GLU A 41 3.40 6.20 -12.99
C GLU A 41 4.37 7.03 -12.16
N LEU A 42 4.44 8.32 -12.44
CA LEU A 42 5.21 9.28 -11.66
C LEU A 42 4.24 10.24 -10.94
N TRP A 43 4.42 10.34 -9.64
CA TRP A 43 3.67 11.21 -8.74
C TRP A 43 4.61 12.22 -8.07
N LEU A 44 4.18 13.46 -7.96
CA LEU A 44 4.89 14.50 -7.22
C LEU A 44 4.09 14.90 -5.98
N ASN A 45 4.79 15.28 -4.91
CA ASN A 45 4.17 15.76 -3.68
C ASN A 45 4.85 17.04 -3.16
N PRO A 46 4.08 17.96 -2.50
CA PRO A 46 4.60 19.21 -1.94
C PRO A 46 5.01 19.09 -0.46
N GLY A 47 5.29 17.87 0.03
CA GLY A 47 5.46 17.59 1.45
C GLY A 47 4.19 17.06 2.10
N MET A 48 4.01 17.29 3.39
CA MET A 48 2.91 16.73 4.18
C MET A 48 2.46 17.67 5.31
N VAL A 49 1.31 17.37 5.90
CA VAL A 49 0.85 17.99 7.15
C VAL A 49 0.81 16.91 8.22
N THR A 50 1.35 17.18 9.40
CA THR A 50 1.43 16.22 10.49
C THR A 50 0.68 16.70 11.70
N TYR A 51 -0.19 15.87 12.23
CA TYR A 51 -0.75 16.01 13.57
C TYR A 51 0.08 15.17 14.55
N HIS A 52 0.72 15.83 15.50
CA HIS A 52 1.55 15.17 16.52
C HIS A 52 0.70 14.80 17.74
N PHE A 53 0.98 13.63 18.32
CA PHE A 53 0.28 13.17 19.53
C PHE A 53 0.78 13.91 20.78
N GLN A 54 2.04 14.37 20.79
CA GLN A 54 2.64 15.18 21.85
C GLN A 54 2.40 16.67 21.55
N THR A 55 1.41 17.26 22.20
CA THR A 55 1.03 18.66 21.99
C THR A 55 1.87 19.66 22.79
N ASP A 56 2.65 19.18 23.76
CA ASP A 56 3.53 19.95 24.64
C ASP A 56 4.92 20.20 24.07
N GLN A 57 5.30 19.56 22.96
CA GLN A 57 6.65 19.60 22.38
C GLN A 57 6.87 20.71 21.36
N ASN A 58 5.87 21.54 21.07
CA ASN A 58 5.93 22.61 20.05
C ASN A 58 6.49 22.17 18.70
N LEU A 59 6.06 20.99 18.21
CA LEU A 59 6.51 20.39 16.96
C LEU A 59 5.86 21.06 15.76
N ASN A 60 6.64 21.24 14.69
CA ASN A 60 6.11 21.77 13.43
C ASN A 60 5.23 20.72 12.73
N GLY A 61 3.96 21.05 12.49
CA GLY A 61 3.01 20.22 11.75
C GLY A 61 2.95 20.53 10.25
N GLY A 62 3.51 21.65 9.80
CA GLY A 62 3.55 22.06 8.40
C GLY A 62 4.84 21.58 7.72
N ASN A 63 4.88 20.34 7.28
CA ASN A 63 6.10 19.70 6.76
C ASN A 63 6.20 19.89 5.22
N TRP A 64 6.27 21.13 4.77
CA TRP A 64 6.37 21.47 3.36
C TRP A 64 7.66 20.97 2.74
N GLY A 65 7.62 20.58 1.45
CA GLY A 65 8.77 20.05 0.76
C GLY A 65 8.51 19.78 -0.71
N ALA A 66 9.35 18.94 -1.27
CA ALA A 66 9.18 18.41 -2.61
C ALA A 66 9.64 16.95 -2.64
N GLY A 67 8.85 16.10 -3.26
CA GLY A 67 9.18 14.69 -3.41
C GLY A 67 8.55 14.09 -4.64
N ALA A 68 9.09 12.93 -5.01
CA ALA A 68 8.60 12.14 -6.12
C ALA A 68 8.38 10.69 -5.67
N GLU A 69 7.40 10.04 -6.28
CA GLU A 69 7.11 8.62 -6.13
C GLU A 69 6.96 8.01 -7.52
N TYR A 70 7.83 7.05 -7.86
CA TYR A 70 7.74 6.28 -9.08
C TYR A 70 7.12 4.91 -8.81
N ARG A 71 5.89 4.73 -9.26
CA ARG A 71 5.14 3.50 -9.11
C ARG A 71 5.43 2.57 -10.27
N PHE A 72 6.19 1.53 -10.01
CA PHE A 72 6.54 0.50 -10.99
C PHE A 72 5.66 -0.76 -10.88
N SER A 73 4.88 -0.88 -9.81
CA SER A 73 3.94 -1.98 -9.60
C SER A 73 2.67 -1.49 -8.90
N SER A 74 1.57 -2.23 -9.04
CA SER A 74 0.33 -1.98 -8.28
C SER A 74 0.54 -1.99 -6.76
N VAL A 75 1.56 -2.71 -6.26
CA VAL A 75 1.86 -2.89 -4.83
C VAL A 75 3.14 -2.17 -4.38
N SER A 76 3.97 -1.65 -5.30
CA SER A 76 5.28 -1.10 -4.94
C SER A 76 5.61 0.17 -5.71
N SER A 77 6.30 1.09 -5.05
CA SER A 77 6.87 2.30 -5.65
C SER A 77 8.16 2.73 -4.96
N LEU A 78 9.04 3.38 -5.71
CA LEU A 78 10.20 4.09 -5.17
C LEU A 78 9.77 5.51 -4.79
N THR A 79 10.32 6.06 -3.71
CA THR A 79 10.06 7.44 -3.31
C THR A 79 11.33 8.11 -2.82
N ALA A 80 11.47 9.40 -3.12
CA ALA A 80 12.52 10.24 -2.60
C ALA A 80 12.08 11.69 -2.54
N GLY A 81 12.68 12.46 -1.63
CA GLY A 81 12.37 13.88 -1.52
C GLY A 81 13.04 14.56 -0.34
N ARG A 82 12.62 15.81 -0.14
CA ARG A 82 13.08 16.66 0.96
C ARG A 82 11.89 17.44 1.52
N PHE A 83 11.82 17.57 2.83
CA PHE A 83 10.77 18.34 3.51
C PHE A 83 11.30 19.03 4.77
N TYR A 84 10.58 20.03 5.22
CA TYR A 84 10.85 20.71 6.49
C TYR A 84 10.19 19.91 7.61
N ASN A 85 10.99 19.34 8.52
CA ASN A 85 10.54 18.35 9.47
C ASN A 85 9.92 18.97 10.75
N SER A 86 9.46 18.09 11.64
CA SER A 86 8.84 18.48 12.90
C SER A 86 9.78 19.21 13.87
N ASN A 87 11.10 19.05 13.71
CA ASN A 87 12.12 19.71 14.54
C ASN A 87 12.62 21.03 13.91
N ASN A 88 11.87 21.60 12.96
CA ASN A 88 12.24 22.82 12.24
C ASN A 88 13.60 22.72 11.51
N ALA A 89 13.90 21.56 10.91
CA ALA A 89 15.08 21.30 10.11
C ALA A 89 14.70 20.63 8.77
N TYR A 90 15.60 20.60 7.82
CA TYR A 90 15.38 19.88 6.57
C TYR A 90 15.73 18.41 6.73
N SER A 91 14.80 17.55 6.28
CA SER A 91 14.97 16.11 6.16
C SER A 91 15.02 15.70 4.70
N ASN A 92 15.94 14.82 4.35
CA ASN A 92 15.87 14.08 3.09
C ASN A 92 15.36 12.68 3.40
N TYR A 93 14.65 12.10 2.43
CA TYR A 93 14.17 10.72 2.52
C TYR A 93 14.33 9.99 1.20
N ALA A 94 14.52 8.68 1.27
CA ALA A 94 14.45 7.79 0.13
C ALA A 94 13.99 6.41 0.60
N GLY A 95 13.11 5.76 -0.15
CA GLY A 95 12.55 4.48 0.27
C GLY A 95 11.71 3.80 -0.78
N ILE A 96 11.10 2.69 -0.35
CA ILE A 96 10.21 1.86 -1.14
C ILE A 96 8.88 1.73 -0.39
N TYR A 97 7.77 2.00 -1.05
CA TYR A 97 6.46 1.56 -0.61
C TYR A 97 6.27 0.10 -0.98
N TYR A 98 5.75 -0.67 -0.03
CA TYR A 98 5.22 -2.00 -0.26
C TYR A 98 3.84 -2.10 0.38
N GLN A 99 2.80 -2.17 -0.44
CA GLN A 99 1.40 -2.09 -0.04
C GLN A 99 0.59 -3.20 -0.72
N PRO A 100 0.73 -4.45 -0.24
CA PRO A 100 0.09 -5.62 -0.85
C PRO A 100 -1.37 -5.80 -0.49
N LEU A 101 -1.90 -5.06 0.51
CA LEU A 101 -3.27 -5.18 0.98
C LEU A 101 -4.13 -4.03 0.45
N ALA A 102 -5.42 -4.31 0.21
CA ALA A 102 -6.44 -3.31 -0.06
C ALA A 102 -7.59 -3.40 0.95
N ILE A 103 -8.08 -2.24 1.37
CA ILE A 103 -9.30 -2.07 2.15
C ILE A 103 -10.20 -1.16 1.32
N GLY A 104 -11.10 -1.74 0.52
CA GLY A 104 -11.82 -1.01 -0.52
C GLY A 104 -10.81 -0.35 -1.48
N PRO A 105 -10.88 0.99 -1.71
CA PRO A 105 -9.96 1.70 -2.60
C PRO A 105 -8.63 2.07 -1.94
N ILE A 106 -8.42 1.74 -0.66
CA ILE A 106 -7.23 2.12 0.10
C ILE A 106 -6.20 1.01 0.07
N LYS A 107 -5.00 1.31 -0.39
CA LYS A 107 -3.83 0.41 -0.30
C LYS A 107 -3.22 0.52 1.09
N VAL A 108 -2.83 -0.60 1.67
CA VAL A 108 -2.29 -0.71 3.03
C VAL A 108 -0.96 -1.42 3.02
N GLY A 109 0.00 -0.86 3.72
CA GLY A 109 1.34 -1.43 3.85
C GLY A 109 2.28 -0.49 4.59
N ALA A 110 3.51 -0.35 4.10
CA ALA A 110 4.52 0.51 4.70
C ALA A 110 5.43 1.15 3.65
N VAL A 111 6.06 2.27 4.02
CA VAL A 111 7.26 2.78 3.37
C VAL A 111 8.46 2.39 4.20
N ILE A 112 9.45 1.78 3.55
CA ILE A 112 10.71 1.32 4.18
C ILE A 112 11.85 2.06 3.49
N GLY A 113 12.72 2.71 4.27
CA GLY A 113 13.81 3.48 3.68
C GLY A 113 14.68 4.17 4.70
N GLY A 114 15.31 5.25 4.29
CA GLY A 114 16.12 6.11 5.12
C GLY A 114 15.57 7.53 5.21
N PHE A 115 15.81 8.14 6.37
CA PHE A 115 15.53 9.54 6.66
C PHE A 115 16.76 10.20 7.24
N SER A 116 16.85 11.53 7.14
CA SER A 116 17.90 12.34 7.76
C SER A 116 17.35 13.63 8.34
N GLY A 117 18.16 14.41 9.03
CA GLY A 117 17.81 15.75 9.48
C GLY A 117 17.13 15.81 10.86
N TYR A 118 17.05 14.70 11.59
CA TYR A 118 16.57 14.67 12.98
C TYR A 118 17.76 14.61 13.93
N SER A 119 18.01 15.70 14.66
CA SER A 119 19.17 15.81 15.56
C SER A 119 19.16 14.78 16.70
N SER A 120 17.98 14.40 17.17
CA SER A 120 17.78 13.36 18.19
C SER A 120 18.03 11.93 17.68
N THR A 121 18.16 11.76 16.35
CA THR A 121 18.36 10.46 15.72
C THR A 121 19.59 10.51 14.85
N ASN A 122 20.62 9.72 15.17
CA ASN A 122 21.91 9.66 14.48
C ASN A 122 22.55 11.04 14.21
N ASN A 123 22.43 11.99 15.15
CA ASN A 123 22.96 13.36 15.05
C ASN A 123 22.58 14.07 13.72
N GLY A 124 21.37 13.84 13.23
CA GLY A 124 20.89 14.39 11.95
C GLY A 124 21.36 13.64 10.70
N GLY A 125 22.17 12.62 10.84
CA GLY A 125 22.57 11.73 9.74
C GLY A 125 21.44 10.79 9.29
N TRP A 126 21.72 9.98 8.27
CA TRP A 126 20.76 9.01 7.77
C TRP A 126 20.50 7.89 8.79
N PHE A 127 19.23 7.52 8.94
CA PHE A 127 18.80 6.38 9.75
C PHE A 127 17.70 5.60 9.02
N PRO A 128 17.61 4.27 9.19
CA PRO A 128 16.55 3.47 8.62
C PRO A 128 15.23 3.69 9.36
N ALA A 129 14.13 3.64 8.62
CA ALA A 129 12.80 3.66 9.17
C ALA A 129 11.84 2.80 8.33
N ALA A 130 10.82 2.26 9.02
CA ALA A 130 9.66 1.63 8.41
C ALA A 130 8.42 2.31 8.98
N VAL A 131 7.63 2.92 8.11
CA VAL A 131 6.46 3.71 8.51
C VAL A 131 5.21 3.12 7.87
N PRO A 132 4.21 2.68 8.65
CA PRO A 132 2.92 2.26 8.12
C PRO A 132 2.31 3.35 7.24
N ALA A 133 1.79 2.95 6.10
CA ALA A 133 1.24 3.84 5.09
C ALA A 133 -0.07 3.31 4.51
N LEU A 134 -1.04 4.21 4.44
CA LEU A 134 -2.29 4.03 3.75
C LEU A 134 -2.26 4.93 2.51
N THR A 135 -2.65 4.42 1.35
CA THR A 135 -2.63 5.19 0.10
C THR A 135 -3.95 5.08 -0.63
N TRP A 136 -4.50 6.22 -0.97
CA TRP A 136 -5.59 6.32 -1.94
C TRP A 136 -5.07 6.98 -3.22
N GLU A 137 -5.47 6.46 -4.38
CA GLU A 137 -5.07 6.97 -5.69
C GLU A 137 -6.27 7.07 -6.63
N GLY A 138 -6.53 8.28 -7.10
CA GLY A 138 -7.44 8.56 -8.19
C GLY A 138 -6.66 8.73 -9.52
N ASP A 139 -7.33 9.30 -10.53
CA ASP A 139 -6.73 9.47 -11.85
C ASP A 139 -5.56 10.46 -11.87
N TRP A 140 -5.69 11.57 -11.13
CA TRP A 140 -4.74 12.70 -11.12
C TRP A 140 -4.22 13.05 -9.74
N VAL A 141 -5.00 12.76 -8.71
CA VAL A 141 -4.72 13.11 -7.32
C VAL A 141 -4.73 11.86 -6.48
N GLY A 142 -3.81 11.79 -5.54
CA GLY A 142 -3.73 10.75 -4.53
C GLY A 142 -3.38 11.33 -3.17
N ALA A 143 -3.52 10.51 -2.16
CA ALA A 143 -3.16 10.84 -0.79
C ALA A 143 -2.46 9.67 -0.11
N ASN A 144 -1.41 9.97 0.64
CA ASN A 144 -0.77 9.04 1.56
C ASN A 144 -1.05 9.49 3.00
N VAL A 145 -1.41 8.56 3.85
CA VAL A 145 -1.50 8.76 5.29
C VAL A 145 -0.44 7.90 5.95
N PHE A 146 0.43 8.54 6.73
CA PHE A 146 1.49 7.86 7.49
C PHE A 146 1.12 7.81 8.96
N ILE A 147 1.33 6.66 9.59
CA ILE A 147 1.15 6.48 11.02
C ILE A 147 2.53 6.37 11.65
N ILE A 148 2.96 7.42 12.33
CA ILE A 148 4.28 7.49 12.94
C ILE A 148 4.16 7.07 14.40
N PRO A 149 4.78 5.95 14.82
CA PRO A 149 4.74 5.53 16.21
C PRO A 149 5.58 6.45 17.09
N THR A 150 5.18 6.63 18.33
CA THR A 150 6.05 7.23 19.36
C THR A 150 7.10 6.21 19.80
N ILE A 151 8.38 6.57 19.75
CA ILE A 151 9.49 5.70 20.17
C ILE A 151 10.35 6.45 21.19
N GLY A 152 10.01 6.33 22.46
CA GLY A 152 10.68 7.05 23.54
C GLY A 152 10.75 8.55 23.24
N ASP A 153 11.89 9.17 23.57
CA ASP A 153 12.15 10.59 23.29
C ASP A 153 12.79 10.83 21.90
N ARG A 154 12.93 9.78 21.10
CA ARG A 154 13.61 9.86 19.79
C ARG A 154 12.69 10.14 18.61
N VAL A 155 11.46 9.60 18.67
CA VAL A 155 10.46 9.78 17.60
C VAL A 155 9.15 10.20 18.23
N HIS A 156 8.74 11.41 17.93
CA HIS A 156 7.43 11.93 18.32
C HIS A 156 6.37 11.39 17.35
N GLY A 157 5.43 10.64 17.90
CA GLY A 157 4.37 10.00 17.14
C GLY A 157 3.37 10.98 16.54
N GLY A 158 2.74 10.59 15.47
CA GLY A 158 1.74 11.42 14.80
C GLY A 158 1.08 10.73 13.61
N ILE A 159 0.17 11.46 13.00
CA ILE A 159 -0.45 11.09 11.73
C ILE A 159 -0.11 12.18 10.72
N SER A 160 0.49 11.79 9.58
CA SER A 160 0.82 12.71 8.50
C SER A 160 -0.06 12.44 7.29
N LEU A 161 -0.56 13.52 6.67
CA LEU A 161 -1.28 13.48 5.41
C LEU A 161 -0.41 14.15 4.33
N GLN A 162 -0.15 13.41 3.26
CA GLN A 162 0.56 13.88 2.08
C GLN A 162 -0.35 13.79 0.85
N LEU A 163 -0.58 14.90 0.18
CA LEU A 163 -1.20 14.91 -1.15
C LEU A 163 -0.15 14.64 -2.22
N LYS A 164 -0.55 13.98 -3.30
CA LYS A 164 0.31 13.74 -4.46
C LYS A 164 -0.46 13.89 -5.76
N PHE A 165 0.25 14.25 -6.81
CA PHE A 165 -0.30 14.55 -8.14
C PHE A 165 0.39 13.69 -9.19
N LYS A 166 -0.37 12.95 -9.98
CA LYS A 166 0.15 12.15 -11.09
C LYS A 166 0.54 13.07 -12.23
N VAL A 167 1.79 12.98 -12.63
CA VAL A 167 2.36 13.79 -13.72
C VAL A 167 2.71 12.96 -14.96
N PHE A 168 2.72 11.63 -14.80
CA PHE A 168 3.01 10.70 -15.88
C PHE A 168 2.37 9.34 -15.61
N SER A 169 1.89 8.63 -16.68
CA SER A 169 1.39 7.25 -16.65
C SER A 169 1.53 6.56 -18.01
#